data_c15e43ffdf2403777be6b1443b252b93
#
_entry.id   c15e43ffdf2403777be6b1443b252b93
#
_cell.length_a   1.000
_cell.length_b   1.000
_cell.length_c   1.000
_cell.angle_alpha   90.00
_cell.angle_beta   90.00
_cell.angle_gamma   90.00
#
_symmetry.space_group_name_H-M   'P 1'
#
loop_
_entity.id
_entity.type
_entity.pdbx_description
1 polymer ?
#
loop_
_entity_poly.entity_id
_entity_poly.type
_entity_poly.pdbx_seq_one_letter_code
_entity_poly.pdbx_strand_id
1 'polypeptide(L)'
;LDETMKERLIASRLGQGEFRKKCLKLFPACPITGISFHPLLRASHIKPWAACQNGHERLDPYNGIILAAHIDALFDQGWLSFSNNGHILISTELDFEVKTQLNLPENIPPFSAQHHHYLKWHRENILRS
;
A
#
# COMPACT_ATOMS: atom_id res chain seq x y z
N LEU A 1 -13.87 1.08 -27.88
CA LEU A 1 -12.55 1.72 -27.61
C LEU A 1 -11.76 1.85 -28.90
N ASP A 2 -11.15 3.02 -29.13
CA ASP A 2 -10.22 3.20 -30.24
C ASP A 2 -8.85 2.58 -29.93
N GLU A 3 -7.99 2.48 -30.93
CA GLU A 3 -6.67 1.85 -30.79
C GLU A 3 -5.78 2.59 -29.78
N THR A 4 -5.85 3.92 -29.71
CA THR A 4 -5.06 4.72 -28.77
C THR A 4 -5.46 4.41 -27.32
N MET A 5 -6.76 4.29 -27.06
CA MET A 5 -7.25 3.93 -25.73
C MET A 5 -6.86 2.50 -25.35
N LYS A 6 -6.94 1.56 -26.31
CA LYS A 6 -6.48 0.19 -26.10
C LYS A 6 -5.01 0.14 -25.74
N GLU A 7 -4.17 0.87 -26.48
CA GLU A 7 -2.74 0.95 -26.23
C GLU A 7 -2.44 1.50 -24.83
N ARG A 8 -3.16 2.54 -24.40
CA ARG A 8 -3.00 3.12 -23.06
C ARG A 8 -3.41 2.14 -21.97
N LEU A 9 -4.50 1.40 -22.17
CA LEU A 9 -4.94 0.38 -21.19
C LEU A 9 -3.93 -0.76 -21.08
N ILE A 10 -3.38 -1.22 -22.21
CA ILE A 10 -2.35 -2.26 -22.21
C ILE A 10 -1.08 -1.75 -21.50
N ALA A 11 -0.62 -0.56 -21.81
CA ALA A 11 0.54 0.04 -21.17
C ALA A 11 0.35 0.19 -19.66
N SER A 12 -0.85 0.61 -19.24
CA SER A 12 -1.18 0.72 -17.82
C SER A 12 -1.12 -0.63 -17.10
N ARG A 13 -1.66 -1.68 -17.70
CA ARG A 13 -1.62 -3.04 -17.13
C ARG A 13 -0.20 -3.59 -17.04
N LEU A 14 0.62 -3.37 -18.07
CA LEU A 14 2.02 -3.77 -18.07
C LEU A 14 2.80 -3.04 -16.99
N GLY A 15 2.57 -1.72 -16.84
CA GLY A 15 3.18 -0.92 -15.79
C GLY A 15 2.81 -1.39 -14.39
N GLN A 16 1.55 -1.75 -14.17
CA GLN A 16 1.09 -2.28 -12.88
C GLN A 16 1.69 -3.65 -12.60
N GLY A 17 1.85 -4.49 -13.62
CA GLY A 17 2.52 -5.80 -13.49
C GLY A 17 3.97 -5.65 -13.05
N GLU A 18 4.70 -4.74 -13.67
CA GLU A 18 6.09 -4.44 -13.29
C GLU A 18 6.18 -3.81 -11.89
N PHE A 19 5.26 -2.91 -11.55
CA PHE A 19 5.15 -2.33 -10.21
C PHE A 19 5.00 -3.43 -9.15
N ARG A 20 4.07 -4.37 -9.37
CA ARG A 20 3.85 -5.50 -8.45
C ARG A 20 5.11 -6.35 -8.28
N LYS A 21 5.80 -6.68 -9.38
CA LYS A 21 7.05 -7.46 -9.32
C LYS A 21 8.11 -6.78 -8.48
N LYS A 22 8.27 -5.48 -8.66
CA LYS A 22 9.25 -4.69 -7.91
C LYS A 22 8.86 -4.57 -6.43
N CYS A 23 7.58 -4.38 -6.13
CA CYS A 23 7.09 -4.38 -4.75
C CYS A 23 7.35 -5.72 -4.06
N LEU A 24 7.14 -6.84 -4.76
CA LEU A 24 7.40 -8.19 -4.22
C LEU A 24 8.88 -8.43 -3.94
N LYS A 25 9.79 -7.78 -4.67
CA LYS A 25 11.23 -7.83 -4.35
C LYS A 25 11.54 -7.09 -3.06
N LEU A 26 10.88 -5.96 -2.81
CA LEU A 26 11.06 -5.18 -1.59
C LEU A 26 10.35 -5.82 -0.39
N PHE A 27 9.18 -6.41 -0.63
CA PHE A 27 8.36 -7.06 0.39
C PHE A 27 7.90 -8.42 -0.13
N PRO A 28 8.67 -9.49 0.11
CA PRO A 28 8.29 -10.84 -0.35
C PRO A 28 7.02 -11.39 0.30
N ALA A 29 6.60 -10.81 1.41
CA ALA A 29 5.40 -11.17 2.16
C ALA A 29 4.75 -9.92 2.73
N CYS A 30 3.50 -10.02 3.16
CA CYS A 30 2.86 -8.95 3.92
C CYS A 30 3.62 -8.74 5.24
N PRO A 31 4.18 -7.56 5.49
CA PRO A 31 4.98 -7.33 6.69
C PRO A 31 4.17 -7.38 7.98
N ILE A 32 2.84 -7.22 7.91
CA ILE A 32 1.98 -7.28 9.09
C ILE A 32 1.59 -8.71 9.44
N THR A 33 1.18 -9.51 8.45
CA THR A 33 0.62 -10.85 8.68
C THR A 33 1.61 -11.98 8.44
N GLY A 34 2.68 -11.71 7.69
CA GLY A 34 3.61 -12.74 7.25
C GLY A 34 3.10 -13.59 6.09
N ILE A 35 1.89 -13.32 5.59
CA ILE A 35 1.33 -14.08 4.47
C ILE A 35 2.21 -13.86 3.25
N SER A 36 2.65 -14.97 2.63
CA SER A 36 3.47 -15.00 1.41
C SER A 36 2.77 -15.66 0.23
N PHE A 37 1.52 -16.06 0.42
CA PHE A 37 0.70 -16.67 -0.64
C PHE A 37 0.27 -15.56 -1.61
N HIS A 38 0.88 -15.53 -2.79
CA HIS A 38 0.72 -14.43 -3.75
C HIS A 38 -0.73 -14.09 -4.12
N PRO A 39 -1.66 -15.07 -4.28
CA PRO A 39 -3.07 -14.76 -4.56
C PRO A 39 -3.76 -13.90 -3.49
N LEU A 40 -3.26 -13.88 -2.25
CA LEU A 40 -3.79 -13.06 -1.17
C LEU A 40 -3.06 -11.72 -1.02
N LEU A 41 -2.01 -11.49 -1.79
CA LEU A 41 -1.20 -10.29 -1.68
C LEU A 41 -1.64 -9.23 -2.69
N ARG A 42 -1.59 -7.98 -2.24
CA ARG A 42 -1.86 -6.80 -3.07
C ARG A 42 -0.64 -5.89 -3.06
N ALA A 43 -0.28 -5.37 -4.23
CA ALA A 43 0.69 -4.29 -4.34
C ALA A 43 -0.07 -2.99 -4.11
N SER A 44 -0.11 -2.54 -2.87
CA SER A 44 -0.88 -1.38 -2.47
C SER A 44 -0.10 -0.10 -2.76
N HIS A 45 -0.71 0.86 -3.45
CA HIS A 45 -0.15 2.20 -3.59
C HIS A 45 -0.31 2.95 -2.28
N ILE A 46 0.80 3.48 -1.75
CA ILE A 46 0.79 4.26 -0.51
C ILE A 46 0.10 5.59 -0.77
N LYS A 47 0.60 6.36 -1.76
CA LYS A 47 -0.13 7.50 -2.33
C LYS A 47 -1.01 6.95 -3.45
N PRO A 48 -2.34 7.01 -3.32
CA PRO A 48 -3.25 6.36 -4.26
C PRO A 48 -3.01 6.79 -5.71
N TRP A 49 -3.27 5.88 -6.63
CA TRP A 49 -3.10 6.11 -8.08
C TRP A 49 -3.72 7.43 -8.53
N ALA A 50 -4.96 7.70 -8.10
CA ALA A 50 -5.68 8.91 -8.47
C ALA A 50 -5.03 10.20 -7.94
N ALA A 51 -4.26 10.13 -6.85
CA ALA A 51 -3.58 11.26 -6.25
C ALA A 51 -2.17 11.47 -6.80
N CYS A 52 -1.61 10.48 -7.51
CA CYS A 52 -0.28 10.60 -8.09
C CYS A 52 -0.28 11.67 -9.18
N GLN A 53 0.79 12.48 -9.21
CA GLN A 53 0.91 13.60 -10.13
C GLN A 53 1.44 13.20 -11.51
N ASN A 54 2.13 12.05 -11.58
CA ASN A 54 2.80 11.62 -12.81
C ASN A 54 3.03 10.11 -12.82
N GLY A 55 3.50 9.59 -13.95
CA GLY A 55 3.79 8.18 -14.11
C GLY A 55 4.92 7.68 -13.23
N HIS A 56 5.89 8.54 -12.87
CA HIS A 56 6.97 8.16 -11.97
C HIS A 56 6.41 7.76 -10.61
N GLU A 57 5.55 8.58 -10.00
CA GLU A 57 4.91 8.25 -8.72
C GLU A 57 4.07 6.99 -8.81
N ARG A 58 3.33 6.82 -9.91
CA ARG A 58 2.45 5.66 -10.12
C ARG A 58 3.18 4.34 -10.23
N LEU A 59 4.40 4.36 -10.76
CA LEU A 59 5.19 3.16 -11.02
C LEU A 59 6.38 2.99 -10.09
N ASP A 60 6.60 3.94 -9.18
CA ASP A 60 7.68 3.89 -8.20
C ASP A 60 7.38 2.77 -7.18
N PRO A 61 8.21 1.72 -7.09
CA PRO A 61 7.99 0.64 -6.13
C PRO A 61 8.06 1.11 -4.68
N TYR A 62 8.71 2.24 -4.42
CA TYR A 62 8.75 2.85 -3.08
C TYR A 62 7.44 3.59 -2.75
N ASN A 63 6.57 3.80 -3.74
CA ASN A 63 5.18 4.18 -3.51
C ASN A 63 4.29 2.95 -3.37
N GLY A 64 4.86 1.85 -2.93
CA GLY A 64 4.16 0.59 -2.80
C GLY A 64 4.53 -0.17 -1.55
N ILE A 65 3.62 -1.02 -1.15
CA ILE A 65 3.83 -1.99 -0.07
C ILE A 65 2.99 -3.23 -0.40
N ILE A 66 3.56 -4.41 -0.15
CA ILE A 66 2.80 -5.65 -0.31
C ILE A 66 2.00 -5.88 0.97
N LEU A 67 0.70 -5.98 0.84
CA LEU A 67 -0.21 -6.21 1.96
C LEU A 67 -1.16 -7.37 1.64
N ALA A 68 -1.49 -8.15 2.67
CA ALA A 68 -2.58 -9.11 2.56
C ALA A 68 -3.88 -8.36 2.25
N ALA A 69 -4.80 -8.99 1.51
CA ALA A 69 -5.99 -8.32 0.96
C ALA A 69 -6.82 -7.56 2.00
N HIS A 70 -7.00 -8.11 3.20
CA HIS A 70 -7.77 -7.44 4.26
C HIS A 70 -7.01 -6.26 4.87
N ILE A 71 -5.70 -6.32 4.94
CA ILE A 71 -4.86 -5.22 5.41
C ILE A 71 -4.85 -4.10 4.36
N ASP A 72 -4.74 -4.47 3.08
CA ASP A 72 -4.83 -3.53 1.96
C ASP A 72 -6.13 -2.73 2.03
N ALA A 73 -7.26 -3.40 2.26
CA ALA A 73 -8.56 -2.75 2.39
C ALA A 73 -8.57 -1.71 3.53
N LEU A 74 -8.00 -2.05 4.68
CA LEU A 74 -7.91 -1.14 5.82
C LEU A 74 -7.01 0.06 5.51
N PHE A 75 -5.88 -0.19 4.88
CA PHE A 75 -4.89 0.83 4.53
C PHE A 75 -5.45 1.82 3.50
N ASP A 76 -6.08 1.30 2.44
CA ASP A 76 -6.67 2.13 1.38
C ASP A 76 -7.79 3.02 1.91
N GLN A 77 -8.57 2.53 2.87
CA GLN A 77 -9.68 3.29 3.44
C GLN A 77 -9.30 4.17 4.62
N GLY A 78 -8.02 4.18 5.00
CA GLY A 78 -7.53 5.05 6.06
C GLY A 78 -7.81 4.57 7.48
N TRP A 79 -8.15 3.29 7.66
CA TRP A 79 -8.32 2.72 9.00
C TRP A 79 -6.98 2.44 9.68
N LEU A 80 -5.92 2.29 8.89
CA LEU A 80 -4.55 2.20 9.40
C LEU A 80 -3.57 2.90 8.46
N SER A 81 -2.42 3.26 9.01
CA SER A 81 -1.28 3.78 8.30
C SER A 81 0.00 3.36 9.02
N PHE A 82 1.13 3.88 8.60
CA PHE A 82 2.42 3.52 9.17
C PHE A 82 3.26 4.75 9.44
N SER A 83 4.03 4.71 10.54
CA SER A 83 5.12 5.65 10.72
C SER A 83 6.32 5.23 9.88
N ASN A 84 7.27 6.13 9.68
CA ASN A 84 8.51 5.82 8.98
C ASN A 84 9.29 4.67 9.64
N ASN A 85 9.17 4.55 10.96
CA ASN A 85 9.85 3.53 11.76
C ASN A 85 9.11 2.20 11.83
N GLY A 86 7.98 2.07 11.14
CA GLY A 86 7.23 0.82 11.08
C GLY A 86 6.18 0.65 12.17
N HIS A 87 5.88 1.68 12.97
CA HIS A 87 4.74 1.62 13.88
C HIS A 87 3.44 1.59 13.10
N ILE A 88 2.54 0.70 13.48
CA ILE A 88 1.22 0.60 12.87
C ILE A 88 0.32 1.60 13.56
N LEU A 89 -0.16 2.59 12.79
CA LEU A 89 -1.04 3.66 13.26
C LEU A 89 -2.47 3.26 12.95
N ILE A 90 -3.27 3.05 14.00
CA ILE A 90 -4.67 2.66 13.85
C ILE A 90 -5.54 3.89 14.08
N SER A 91 -6.49 4.14 13.18
CA SER A 91 -7.44 5.24 13.31
C SER A 91 -8.19 5.15 14.63
N THR A 92 -8.36 6.31 15.27
CA THR A 92 -9.20 6.42 16.48
C THR A 92 -10.67 6.18 16.18
N GLU A 93 -11.07 6.21 14.91
CA GLU A 93 -12.44 5.94 14.47
C GLU A 93 -12.75 4.44 14.33
N LEU A 94 -11.71 3.58 14.40
CA LEU A 94 -11.91 2.14 14.30
C LEU A 94 -12.43 1.59 15.63
N ASP A 95 -13.53 0.83 15.58
CA ASP A 95 -14.13 0.22 16.76
C ASP A 95 -13.12 -0.67 17.50
N PHE A 96 -13.10 -0.55 18.82
CA PHE A 96 -12.21 -1.34 19.67
C PHE A 96 -12.38 -2.84 19.47
N GLU A 97 -13.62 -3.30 19.26
CA GLU A 97 -13.90 -4.71 18.99
C GLU A 97 -13.22 -5.19 17.71
N VAL A 98 -13.29 -4.40 16.63
CA VAL A 98 -12.63 -4.72 15.36
C VAL A 98 -11.12 -4.73 15.53
N LYS A 99 -10.58 -3.75 16.24
CA LYS A 99 -9.15 -3.67 16.55
C LYS A 99 -8.68 -4.93 17.28
N THR A 100 -9.45 -5.40 18.25
CA THR A 100 -9.16 -6.62 19.00
C THR A 100 -9.21 -7.86 18.10
N GLN A 101 -10.22 -7.96 17.25
CA GLN A 101 -10.37 -9.06 16.30
C GLN A 101 -9.22 -9.15 15.31
N LEU A 102 -8.74 -8.00 14.82
CA LEU A 102 -7.63 -7.95 13.90
C LEU A 102 -6.31 -8.40 14.53
N ASN A 103 -6.13 -8.13 15.82
CA ASN A 103 -4.95 -8.53 16.58
C ASN A 103 -3.64 -8.21 15.85
N LEU A 104 -3.49 -6.96 15.42
CA LEU A 104 -2.32 -6.51 14.68
C LEU A 104 -1.11 -6.34 15.59
N PRO A 105 0.12 -6.58 15.10
CA PRO A 105 1.32 -6.25 15.85
C PRO A 105 1.42 -4.73 16.04
N GLU A 106 2.23 -4.29 17.00
CA GLU A 106 2.46 -2.85 17.21
C GLU A 106 3.36 -2.27 16.13
N ASN A 107 4.34 -3.03 15.68
CA ASN A 107 5.30 -2.58 14.68
C ASN A 107 5.68 -3.68 13.70
N ILE A 108 6.17 -3.21 12.56
CA ILE A 108 6.88 -3.97 11.54
C ILE A 108 8.28 -3.36 11.41
N PRO A 109 9.21 -3.97 10.66
CA PRO A 109 10.52 -3.36 10.45
C PRO A 109 10.41 -1.94 9.86
N PRO A 110 11.35 -1.05 10.17
CA PRO A 110 11.36 0.31 9.61
C PRO A 110 11.36 0.31 8.09
N PHE A 111 10.71 1.32 7.50
CA PHE A 111 10.72 1.53 6.06
C PHE A 111 12.03 2.19 5.62
N SER A 112 12.41 1.98 4.36
CA SER A 112 13.54 2.69 3.78
C SER A 112 13.20 4.17 3.59
N ALA A 113 14.22 5.02 3.51
CA ALA A 113 14.04 6.46 3.34
C ALA A 113 13.20 6.81 2.09
N GLN A 114 13.30 6.00 1.04
CA GLN A 114 12.57 6.23 -0.21
C GLN A 114 11.05 6.08 -0.06
N HIS A 115 10.57 5.38 0.96
CA HIS A 115 9.15 5.26 1.26
C HIS A 115 8.60 6.47 2.03
N HIS A 116 9.45 7.23 2.71
CA HIS A 116 9.03 8.14 3.78
C HIS A 116 8.07 9.24 3.31
N HIS A 117 8.32 9.88 2.17
CA HIS A 117 7.46 10.95 1.69
C HIS A 117 6.08 10.46 1.25
N TYR A 118 6.00 9.24 0.72
CA TYR A 118 4.71 8.60 0.39
C TYR A 118 3.92 8.25 1.65
N LEU A 119 4.61 7.70 2.66
CA LEU A 119 3.98 7.37 3.95
C LEU A 119 3.46 8.63 4.65
N LYS A 120 4.23 9.71 4.62
CA LYS A 120 3.81 11.00 5.18
C LYS A 120 2.53 11.49 4.49
N TRP A 121 2.50 11.41 3.17
CA TRP A 121 1.32 11.81 2.40
C TRP A 121 0.08 11.00 2.81
N HIS A 122 0.24 9.69 2.98
CA HIS A 122 -0.84 8.80 3.41
C HIS A 122 -1.34 9.17 4.81
N ARG A 123 -0.44 9.38 5.75
CA ARG A 123 -0.81 9.79 7.11
C ARG A 123 -1.58 11.10 7.13
N GLU A 124 -1.19 12.05 6.29
CA GLU A 124 -1.79 13.39 6.28
C GLU A 124 -3.11 13.46 5.51
N ASN A 125 -3.31 12.59 4.51
CA ASN A 125 -4.44 12.72 3.58
C ASN A 125 -5.42 11.56 3.62
N ILE A 126 -5.00 10.38 4.04
CA ILE A 126 -5.83 9.16 3.99
C ILE A 126 -6.19 8.68 5.40
N LEU A 127 -5.24 8.66 6.32
CA LEU A 127 -5.49 8.15 7.68
C LEU A 127 -6.60 8.96 8.35
N ARG A 128 -7.64 8.26 8.82
CA ARG A 128 -8.75 8.84 9.60
C ARG A 128 -8.30 9.08 11.03
N SER A 129 -8.63 10.22 11.56
CA SER A 129 -8.21 10.60 12.91
C SER A 129 -9.38 10.84 13.84
#